data_6c655e09af7cac08551a90e2e5346aa2
#
_entry.id   6c655e09af7cac08551a90e2e5346aa2
#
_cell.length_a   1.000
_cell.length_b   1.000
_cell.length_c   1.000
_cell.angle_alpha   90.00
_cell.angle_beta   90.00
_cell.angle_gamma   90.00
#
_symmetry.space_group_name_H-M   'P 1'
#
loop_
_entity.id
_entity.type
_entity.pdbx_description
1 polymer ?
#
loop_
_entity_poly.entity_id
_entity_poly.type
_entity_poly.pdbx_seq_one_letter_code
_entity_poly.pdbx_strand_id
1 'polypeptide(L)'
;MGHFYFVRHGESLWNVENKICGKTDIDLTEKGYMQARQAAQAIIEQQLKINLILSSPLKRAYHTAETISAMTGIPLAVEPRLIEQDFGMYEGTPRDGEEFRKAKENFICSYGNGESMLKTALRIYSVLDEIVRRPDRVVLIAAHNGLARIIQSYFTDMINEEFASFGIGNAEIRRFDF
;
A
#
# COMPACT_ATOMS: atom_id res chain seq x y z
N MET A 1 3.77 -22.54 -8.16
CA MET A 1 3.44 -21.65 -7.03
C MET A 1 3.79 -20.23 -7.45
N GLY A 2 2.79 -19.35 -7.56
CA GLY A 2 2.99 -17.96 -7.92
C GLY A 2 3.37 -17.12 -6.71
N HIS A 3 3.88 -15.94 -6.94
CA HIS A 3 4.11 -14.95 -5.88
C HIS A 3 4.17 -13.54 -6.46
N PHE A 4 3.94 -12.54 -5.60
CA PHE A 4 4.20 -11.14 -5.90
C PHE A 4 4.86 -10.47 -4.69
N TYR A 5 5.33 -9.27 -4.89
CA TYR A 5 5.88 -8.44 -3.83
C TYR A 5 4.99 -7.23 -3.59
N PHE A 6 4.96 -6.77 -2.36
CA PHE A 6 4.34 -5.52 -1.96
C PHE A 6 5.38 -4.62 -1.32
N VAL A 7 5.38 -3.34 -1.64
CA VAL A 7 6.16 -2.31 -0.95
C VAL A 7 5.24 -1.19 -0.50
N ARG A 8 5.28 -0.85 0.79
CA ARG A 8 4.65 0.36 1.28
C ARG A 8 5.46 1.58 0.86
N HIS A 9 4.80 2.66 0.51
CA HIS A 9 5.49 3.93 0.22
C HIS A 9 6.48 4.35 1.33
N GLY A 10 7.54 5.09 0.98
CA GLY A 10 8.47 5.70 1.92
C GLY A 10 7.77 6.68 2.87
N GLU A 11 8.48 7.19 3.87
CA GLU A 11 7.95 8.16 4.82
C GLU A 11 7.41 9.40 4.09
N SER A 12 6.15 9.78 4.39
CA SER A 12 5.51 11.00 3.87
C SER A 12 5.43 12.09 4.93
N LEU A 13 5.19 13.33 4.50
CA LEU A 13 5.02 14.47 5.43
C LEU A 13 3.96 14.19 6.50
N TRP A 14 2.82 13.59 6.13
CA TRP A 14 1.78 13.26 7.10
C TRP A 14 2.09 12.04 7.98
N ASN A 15 3.08 11.21 7.61
CA ASN A 15 3.60 10.21 8.56
C ASN A 15 4.36 10.88 9.70
N VAL A 16 5.17 11.90 9.41
CA VAL A 16 5.92 12.68 10.42
C VAL A 16 4.96 13.45 11.33
N GLU A 17 3.92 14.05 10.76
CA GLU A 17 2.91 14.81 11.48
C GLU A 17 1.88 13.94 12.21
N ASN A 18 2.01 12.61 12.18
CA ASN A 18 1.06 11.64 12.74
C ASN A 18 -0.40 11.87 12.30
N LYS A 19 -0.61 12.27 11.04
CA LYS A 19 -1.93 12.51 10.46
C LYS A 19 -2.44 11.30 9.68
N ILE A 20 -3.77 11.15 9.64
CA ILE A 20 -4.46 10.19 8.79
C ILE A 20 -4.31 10.64 7.34
N CYS A 21 -3.76 9.76 6.51
CA CYS A 21 -3.50 10.01 5.11
C CYS A 21 -4.08 8.89 4.26
N GLY A 22 -5.26 9.12 3.72
CA GLY A 22 -5.92 8.23 2.78
C GLY A 22 -5.71 8.71 1.34
N LYS A 23 -6.80 9.14 0.67
CA LYS A 23 -6.74 9.61 -0.72
C LYS A 23 -6.02 10.95 -0.90
N THR A 24 -5.80 11.72 0.18
CA THR A 24 -5.10 12.99 0.10
C THR A 24 -3.68 12.79 -0.44
N ASP A 25 -3.34 13.60 -1.45
CA ASP A 25 -2.08 13.44 -2.20
C ASP A 25 -0.93 14.21 -1.53
N ILE A 26 -0.26 13.56 -0.61
CA ILE A 26 0.90 14.07 0.15
C ILE A 26 2.17 13.37 -0.34
N ASP A 27 3.24 14.13 -0.50
CA ASP A 27 4.51 13.63 -0.99
C ASP A 27 5.40 13.01 0.10
N LEU A 28 6.50 12.41 -0.33
CA LEU A 28 7.55 11.84 0.51
C LEU A 28 8.35 12.96 1.22
N THR A 29 8.95 12.60 2.35
CA THR A 29 10.05 13.37 2.94
C THR A 29 11.38 12.99 2.27
N GLU A 30 12.45 13.76 2.51
CA GLU A 30 13.81 13.39 2.12
C GLU A 30 14.17 11.97 2.58
N LYS A 31 13.79 11.63 3.82
CA LYS A 31 13.97 10.29 4.37
C LYS A 31 13.15 9.26 3.59
N GLY A 32 11.91 9.60 3.18
CA GLY A 32 11.09 8.72 2.35
C GLY A 32 11.75 8.38 1.01
N TYR A 33 12.37 9.36 0.35
CA TYR A 33 13.16 9.14 -0.87
C TYR A 33 14.39 8.27 -0.62
N MET A 34 15.10 8.46 0.52
CA MET A 34 16.20 7.56 0.90
C MET A 34 15.73 6.13 1.12
N GLN A 35 14.60 5.94 1.79
CA GLN A 35 13.99 4.61 2.00
C GLN A 35 13.60 3.94 0.68
N ALA A 36 13.08 4.70 -0.29
CA ALA A 36 12.78 4.18 -1.63
C ALA A 36 14.06 3.68 -2.36
N ARG A 37 15.17 4.43 -2.24
CA ARG A 37 16.46 3.99 -2.78
C ARG A 37 16.99 2.73 -2.09
N GLN A 38 16.83 2.61 -0.77
CA GLN A 38 17.21 1.41 -0.03
C GLN A 38 16.39 0.19 -0.45
N ALA A 39 15.08 0.36 -0.67
CA ALA A 39 14.22 -0.70 -1.21
C ALA A 39 14.67 -1.15 -2.60
N ALA A 40 15.02 -0.22 -3.49
CA ALA A 40 15.56 -0.54 -4.81
C ALA A 40 16.88 -1.32 -4.71
N GLN A 41 17.77 -0.89 -3.83
CA GLN A 41 19.05 -1.58 -3.59
C GLN A 41 18.83 -3.00 -3.07
N ALA A 42 17.90 -3.20 -2.15
CA ALA A 42 17.54 -4.53 -1.64
C ALA A 42 17.01 -5.46 -2.75
N ILE A 43 16.20 -4.94 -3.69
CA ILE A 43 15.72 -5.70 -4.86
C ILE A 43 16.91 -6.17 -5.72
N ILE A 44 17.89 -5.30 -5.94
CA ILE A 44 19.07 -5.60 -6.74
C ILE A 44 19.96 -6.65 -6.03
N GLU A 45 20.27 -6.44 -4.77
CA GLU A 45 21.14 -7.33 -3.97
C GLU A 45 20.55 -8.72 -3.80
N GLN A 46 19.23 -8.82 -3.55
CA GLN A 46 18.53 -10.08 -3.44
C GLN A 46 18.18 -10.70 -4.79
N GLN A 47 18.49 -10.02 -5.90
CA GLN A 47 18.21 -10.46 -7.27
C GLN A 47 16.74 -10.85 -7.49
N LEU A 48 15.81 -10.09 -6.91
CA LEU A 48 14.38 -10.37 -7.02
C LEU A 48 13.93 -10.25 -8.49
N LYS A 49 13.30 -11.31 -9.00
CA LYS A 49 12.87 -11.39 -10.41
C LYS A 49 11.50 -10.76 -10.59
N ILE A 50 11.44 -9.43 -10.58
CA ILE A 50 10.21 -8.65 -10.75
C ILE A 50 10.08 -8.22 -12.22
N ASN A 51 8.89 -8.44 -12.81
CA ASN A 51 8.62 -8.13 -14.21
C ASN A 51 7.95 -6.76 -14.41
N LEU A 52 7.22 -6.29 -13.39
CA LEU A 52 6.43 -5.06 -13.46
C LEU A 52 6.24 -4.48 -12.07
N ILE A 53 6.31 -3.15 -11.96
CA ILE A 53 5.85 -2.42 -10.79
C ILE A 53 4.46 -1.86 -11.12
N LEU A 54 3.47 -2.17 -10.27
CA LEU A 54 2.14 -1.54 -10.28
C LEU A 54 2.07 -0.54 -9.12
N SER A 55 1.87 0.72 -9.43
CA SER A 55 1.86 1.79 -8.43
C SER A 55 0.49 2.42 -8.24
N SER A 56 0.18 2.73 -6.99
CA SER A 56 -0.85 3.72 -6.67
C SER A 56 -0.57 5.06 -7.38
N PRO A 57 -1.62 5.81 -7.80
CA PRO A 57 -1.44 7.12 -8.41
C PRO A 57 -0.98 8.21 -7.44
N LEU A 58 -1.06 8.00 -6.11
CA LEU A 58 -0.69 9.02 -5.12
C LEU A 58 0.83 9.20 -5.05
N LYS A 59 1.29 10.46 -5.03
CA LYS A 59 2.70 10.86 -5.11
C LYS A 59 3.62 10.03 -4.22
N ARG A 60 3.30 9.86 -2.95
CA ARG A 60 4.15 9.09 -2.02
C ARG A 60 4.43 7.66 -2.47
N ALA A 61 3.44 6.98 -3.06
CA ALA A 61 3.60 5.63 -3.59
C ALA A 61 4.21 5.65 -4.99
N TYR A 62 3.78 6.58 -5.84
CA TYR A 62 4.31 6.74 -7.18
C TYR A 62 5.80 7.09 -7.16
N HIS A 63 6.25 8.08 -6.38
CA HIS A 63 7.67 8.45 -6.29
C HIS A 63 8.52 7.35 -5.64
N THR A 64 7.95 6.54 -4.73
CA THR A 64 8.62 5.33 -4.25
C THR A 64 8.83 4.34 -5.39
N ALA A 65 7.79 4.05 -6.17
CA ALA A 65 7.82 3.15 -7.31
C ALA A 65 8.72 3.64 -8.44
N GLU A 66 8.66 4.94 -8.75
CA GLU A 66 9.49 5.60 -9.76
C GLU A 66 10.98 5.52 -9.41
N THR A 67 11.33 5.76 -8.14
CA THR A 67 12.70 5.60 -7.64
C THR A 67 13.19 4.16 -7.81
N ILE A 68 12.34 3.18 -7.46
CA ILE A 68 12.67 1.75 -7.64
C ILE A 68 12.83 1.43 -9.13
N SER A 69 11.90 1.86 -9.98
CA SER A 69 11.96 1.64 -11.43
C SER A 69 13.23 2.23 -12.05
N ALA A 70 13.57 3.47 -11.71
CA ALA A 70 14.76 4.15 -12.23
C ALA A 70 16.07 3.43 -11.87
N MET A 71 16.17 2.86 -10.67
CA MET A 71 17.37 2.17 -10.21
C MET A 71 17.48 0.72 -10.70
N THR A 72 16.34 0.05 -10.89
CA THR A 72 16.32 -1.39 -11.23
C THR A 72 16.07 -1.66 -12.71
N GLY A 73 15.58 -0.67 -13.46
CA GLY A 73 15.13 -0.84 -14.84
C GLY A 73 13.81 -1.60 -15.00
N ILE A 74 13.11 -1.93 -13.91
CA ILE A 74 11.83 -2.63 -13.95
C ILE A 74 10.75 -1.67 -14.48
N PRO A 75 9.93 -2.07 -15.48
CA PRO A 75 8.85 -1.24 -15.98
C PRO A 75 7.85 -0.85 -14.90
N LEU A 76 7.36 0.40 -14.94
CA LEU A 76 6.38 0.96 -14.01
C LEU A 76 5.06 1.24 -14.76
N ALA A 77 3.94 0.86 -14.14
CA ALA A 77 2.60 1.24 -14.58
C ALA A 77 1.77 1.73 -13.38
N VAL A 78 0.92 2.71 -13.62
CA VAL A 78 -0.04 3.19 -12.60
C VAL A 78 -1.29 2.33 -12.64
N GLU A 79 -1.71 1.86 -11.47
CA GLU A 79 -2.96 1.13 -11.27
C GLU A 79 -3.88 1.96 -10.36
N PRO A 80 -4.90 2.63 -10.91
CA PRO A 80 -5.76 3.53 -10.13
C PRO A 80 -6.47 2.87 -8.95
N ARG A 81 -6.75 1.56 -9.03
CA ARG A 81 -7.38 0.80 -7.93
C ARG A 81 -6.48 0.67 -6.70
N LEU A 82 -5.16 0.94 -6.82
CA LEU A 82 -4.22 0.92 -5.71
C LEU A 82 -4.17 2.23 -4.90
N ILE A 83 -5.05 3.19 -5.16
CA ILE A 83 -5.19 4.39 -4.32
C ILE A 83 -5.53 3.98 -2.88
N GLU A 84 -5.01 4.70 -1.87
CA GLU A 84 -5.33 4.40 -0.47
C GLU A 84 -6.83 4.59 -0.18
N GLN A 85 -7.33 3.95 0.87
CA GLN A 85 -8.70 4.14 1.34
C GLN A 85 -8.98 5.63 1.60
N ASP A 86 -10.12 6.12 1.13
CA ASP A 86 -10.60 7.46 1.44
C ASP A 86 -11.18 7.49 2.86
N PHE A 87 -10.47 8.13 3.79
CA PHE A 87 -10.92 8.27 5.16
C PHE A 87 -11.88 9.46 5.40
N GLY A 88 -12.38 10.09 4.32
CA GLY A 88 -13.42 11.11 4.36
C GLY A 88 -13.13 12.22 5.35
N MET A 89 -14.04 12.39 6.32
CA MET A 89 -13.94 13.44 7.34
C MET A 89 -12.72 13.33 8.27
N TYR A 90 -12.05 12.19 8.30
CA TYR A 90 -10.85 11.99 9.14
C TYR A 90 -9.53 12.30 8.43
N GLU A 91 -9.54 12.61 7.12
CA GLU A 91 -8.32 13.00 6.39
C GLU A 91 -7.64 14.19 7.07
N GLY A 92 -6.34 14.08 7.37
CA GLY A 92 -5.55 15.12 8.01
C GLY A 92 -5.75 15.27 9.52
N THR A 93 -6.66 14.52 10.15
CA THR A 93 -6.80 14.51 11.61
C THR A 93 -5.74 13.61 12.27
N PRO A 94 -5.48 13.74 13.60
CA PRO A 94 -4.53 12.90 14.31
C PRO A 94 -4.88 11.41 14.20
N ARG A 95 -3.88 10.58 13.95
CA ARG A 95 -4.05 9.13 13.73
C ARG A 95 -4.45 8.38 15.01
N ASP A 96 -4.08 8.88 16.15
CA ASP A 96 -4.37 8.33 17.47
C ASP A 96 -5.70 8.84 18.08
N GLY A 97 -6.49 9.60 17.33
CA GLY A 97 -7.80 10.08 17.74
C GLY A 97 -8.76 8.94 18.09
N GLU A 98 -9.45 9.05 19.25
CA GLU A 98 -10.36 8.02 19.73
C GLU A 98 -11.55 7.80 18.76
N GLU A 99 -12.09 8.89 18.21
CA GLU A 99 -13.21 8.82 17.26
C GLU A 99 -12.84 8.03 16.01
N PHE A 100 -11.65 8.24 15.44
CA PHE A 100 -11.17 7.50 14.29
C PHE A 100 -10.94 6.03 14.62
N ARG A 101 -10.38 5.73 15.80
CA ARG A 101 -10.20 4.33 16.23
C ARG A 101 -11.52 3.59 16.29
N LYS A 102 -12.57 4.19 16.90
CA LYS A 102 -13.93 3.62 16.93
C LYS A 102 -14.54 3.49 15.53
N ALA A 103 -14.36 4.52 14.67
CA ALA A 103 -14.88 4.49 13.31
C ALA A 103 -14.28 3.35 12.48
N LYS A 104 -13.01 3.01 12.69
CA LYS A 104 -12.33 1.89 11.99
C LYS A 104 -12.87 0.50 12.34
N GLU A 105 -13.57 0.33 13.45
CA GLU A 105 -14.23 -0.91 13.81
C GLU A 105 -15.45 -1.18 12.92
N ASN A 106 -15.88 -0.17 12.17
CA ASN A 106 -17.10 -0.18 11.36
C ASN A 106 -16.78 -0.35 9.87
N PHE A 107 -16.61 -1.58 9.40
CA PHE A 107 -16.15 -1.89 8.05
C PHE A 107 -17.10 -1.47 6.93
N ILE A 108 -18.38 -1.23 7.26
CA ILE A 108 -19.44 -0.87 6.30
C ILE A 108 -19.55 0.65 6.14
N CYS A 109 -19.16 1.43 7.16
CA CYS A 109 -19.28 2.89 7.14
C CYS A 109 -18.19 3.55 6.29
N SER A 110 -18.58 4.63 5.58
CA SER A 110 -17.71 5.34 4.63
C SER A 110 -17.04 6.59 5.21
N TYR A 111 -16.98 6.75 6.51
CA TYR A 111 -16.35 7.92 7.17
C TYR A 111 -16.95 9.27 6.69
N GLY A 112 -18.27 9.34 6.60
CA GLY A 112 -18.99 10.47 6.02
C GLY A 112 -19.08 10.35 4.50
N ASN A 113 -18.18 11.00 3.78
CA ASN A 113 -18.13 11.03 2.32
C ASN A 113 -16.92 10.27 1.72
N GLY A 114 -16.27 9.42 2.50
CA GLY A 114 -15.13 8.62 2.07
C GLY A 114 -15.51 7.24 1.53
N GLU A 115 -14.63 6.27 1.75
CA GLU A 115 -14.75 4.90 1.27
C GLU A 115 -14.85 3.92 2.45
N SER A 116 -15.82 2.99 2.43
CA SER A 116 -15.88 1.92 3.42
C SER A 116 -14.80 0.87 3.19
N MET A 117 -14.41 0.13 4.24
CA MET A 117 -13.45 -0.96 4.13
C MET A 117 -13.87 -2.00 3.09
N LEU A 118 -15.18 -2.35 3.02
CA LEU A 118 -15.66 -3.32 2.03
C LEU A 118 -15.52 -2.83 0.58
N LYS A 119 -15.74 -1.54 0.32
CA LYS A 119 -15.51 -0.97 -1.02
C LYS A 119 -14.03 -1.00 -1.39
N THR A 120 -13.15 -0.65 -0.44
CA THR A 120 -11.70 -0.74 -0.63
C THR A 120 -11.29 -2.17 -0.91
N ALA A 121 -11.77 -3.14 -0.12
CA ALA A 121 -11.47 -4.56 -0.32
C ALA A 121 -11.92 -5.05 -1.71
N LEU A 122 -13.10 -4.68 -2.16
CA LEU A 122 -13.63 -5.08 -3.47
C LEU A 122 -12.68 -4.68 -4.62
N ARG A 123 -12.19 -3.42 -4.63
CA ARG A 123 -11.29 -2.98 -5.70
C ARG A 123 -9.90 -3.60 -5.60
N ILE A 124 -9.39 -3.82 -4.38
CA ILE A 124 -8.07 -4.46 -4.19
C ILE A 124 -8.13 -5.93 -4.55
N TYR A 125 -9.18 -6.66 -4.15
CA TYR A 125 -9.36 -8.07 -4.50
C TYR A 125 -9.45 -8.25 -6.03
N SER A 126 -10.08 -7.30 -6.76
CA SER A 126 -10.11 -7.37 -8.22
C SER A 126 -8.71 -7.26 -8.85
N VAL A 127 -7.79 -6.48 -8.26
CA VAL A 127 -6.38 -6.43 -8.71
C VAL A 127 -5.66 -7.74 -8.39
N LEU A 128 -5.87 -8.28 -7.19
CA LEU A 128 -5.25 -9.55 -6.79
C LEU A 128 -5.72 -10.71 -7.66
N ASP A 129 -7.02 -10.77 -7.99
CA ASP A 129 -7.57 -11.76 -8.93
C ASP A 129 -6.87 -11.75 -10.29
N GLU A 130 -6.50 -10.58 -10.80
CA GLU A 130 -5.76 -10.45 -12.05
C GLU A 130 -4.31 -10.94 -11.91
N ILE A 131 -3.68 -10.67 -10.76
CA ILE A 131 -2.29 -11.09 -10.48
C ILE A 131 -2.22 -12.62 -10.32
N VAL A 132 -3.10 -13.21 -9.51
CA VAL A 132 -3.05 -14.65 -9.22
C VAL A 132 -3.37 -15.52 -10.45
N ARG A 133 -4.11 -14.98 -11.44
CA ARG A 133 -4.36 -15.66 -12.73
C ARG A 133 -3.12 -15.72 -13.64
N ARG A 134 -2.05 -15.01 -13.30
CA ARG A 134 -0.81 -14.95 -14.10
C ARG A 134 0.41 -15.30 -13.23
N PRO A 135 0.52 -16.55 -12.76
CA PRO A 135 1.58 -16.95 -11.83
C PRO A 135 2.99 -16.92 -12.45
N ASP A 136 3.09 -16.82 -13.76
CA ASP A 136 4.33 -16.63 -14.52
C ASP A 136 4.87 -15.19 -14.47
N ARG A 137 4.08 -14.24 -14.01
CA ARG A 137 4.44 -12.82 -13.93
C ARG A 137 4.57 -12.35 -12.49
N VAL A 138 5.79 -12.04 -12.08
CA VAL A 138 6.07 -11.50 -10.76
C VAL A 138 5.89 -9.99 -10.77
N VAL A 139 4.96 -9.49 -9.95
CA VAL A 139 4.61 -8.06 -9.82
C VAL A 139 5.12 -7.53 -8.49
N LEU A 140 5.57 -6.26 -8.47
CA LEU A 140 5.75 -5.46 -7.25
C LEU A 140 4.61 -4.45 -7.16
N ILE A 141 3.77 -4.54 -6.14
CA ILE A 141 2.73 -3.56 -5.82
C ILE A 141 3.35 -2.48 -4.92
N ALA A 142 3.39 -1.23 -5.39
CA ALA A 142 3.82 -0.09 -4.60
C ALA A 142 2.59 0.72 -4.14
N ALA A 143 2.26 0.63 -2.85
CA ALA A 143 1.01 1.18 -2.35
C ALA A 143 1.08 1.59 -0.85
N HIS A 144 0.04 1.34 -0.07
CA HIS A 144 -0.24 1.96 1.22
C HIS A 144 -0.52 0.93 2.30
N ASN A 145 -0.37 1.36 3.57
CA ASN A 145 -0.54 0.46 4.71
C ASN A 145 -1.98 -0.05 4.89
N GLY A 146 -2.98 0.78 4.57
CA GLY A 146 -4.38 0.34 4.63
C GLY A 146 -4.66 -0.81 3.66
N LEU A 147 -4.05 -0.77 2.48
CA LEU A 147 -4.19 -1.83 1.47
C LEU A 147 -3.41 -3.10 1.84
N ALA A 148 -2.28 -2.97 2.56
CA ALA A 148 -1.47 -4.12 2.96
C ALA A 148 -2.28 -5.13 3.80
N ARG A 149 -3.12 -4.65 4.73
CA ARG A 149 -3.98 -5.52 5.55
C ARG A 149 -5.08 -6.20 4.73
N ILE A 150 -5.62 -5.50 3.73
CA ILE A 150 -6.60 -6.06 2.79
C ILE A 150 -5.94 -7.13 1.91
N ILE A 151 -4.72 -6.89 1.44
CA ILE A 151 -3.95 -7.87 0.69
C ILE A 151 -3.67 -9.11 1.55
N GLN A 152 -3.27 -8.91 2.81
CA GLN A 152 -3.04 -10.03 3.74
C GLN A 152 -4.31 -10.86 3.93
N SER A 153 -5.47 -10.22 4.13
CA SER A 153 -6.75 -10.93 4.34
C SER A 153 -7.28 -11.66 3.09
N TYR A 154 -6.77 -11.38 1.90
CA TYR A 154 -7.09 -12.14 0.69
C TYR A 154 -6.49 -13.56 0.72
N PHE A 155 -5.34 -13.72 1.36
CA PHE A 155 -4.60 -14.99 1.39
C PHE A 155 -4.72 -15.74 2.72
N THR A 156 -5.13 -15.06 3.79
CA THR A 156 -5.10 -15.61 5.15
C THR A 156 -6.30 -15.10 5.95
N ASP A 157 -7.04 -16.01 6.57
CA ASP A 157 -8.07 -15.63 7.53
C ASP A 157 -7.45 -14.85 8.70
N MET A 158 -8.12 -13.79 9.11
CA MET A 158 -7.68 -12.90 10.18
C MET A 158 -8.86 -12.57 11.09
N ILE A 159 -8.64 -12.54 12.39
CA ILE A 159 -9.60 -11.92 13.31
C ILE A 159 -9.50 -10.39 13.22
N ASN A 160 -10.53 -9.67 13.68
CA ASN A 160 -10.61 -8.22 13.53
C ASN A 160 -9.42 -7.50 14.19
N GLU A 161 -8.93 -7.99 15.32
CA GLU A 161 -7.79 -7.44 16.05
C GLU A 161 -6.48 -7.59 15.27
N GLU A 162 -6.26 -8.74 14.66
CA GLU A 162 -5.11 -8.99 13.77
C GLU A 162 -5.16 -8.09 12.54
N PHE A 163 -6.33 -8.00 11.90
CA PHE A 163 -6.54 -7.13 10.75
C PHE A 163 -6.29 -5.65 11.11
N ALA A 164 -6.79 -5.19 12.25
CA ALA A 164 -6.63 -3.81 12.71
C ALA A 164 -5.18 -3.45 13.02
N SER A 165 -4.42 -4.39 13.58
CA SER A 165 -3.02 -4.20 13.98
C SER A 165 -2.02 -4.48 12.86
N PHE A 166 -2.42 -5.19 11.79
CA PHE A 166 -1.52 -5.52 10.69
C PHE A 166 -0.98 -4.28 9.99
N GLY A 167 0.32 -4.27 9.76
CA GLY A 167 1.00 -3.21 9.05
C GLY A 167 2.36 -3.61 8.50
N ILE A 168 2.82 -2.82 7.54
CA ILE A 168 4.11 -2.95 6.88
C ILE A 168 4.86 -1.62 7.07
N GLY A 169 6.15 -1.67 7.39
CA GLY A 169 6.99 -0.49 7.57
C GLY A 169 7.14 0.34 6.29
N ASN A 170 7.53 1.63 6.40
CA ASN A 170 7.78 2.47 5.23
C ASN A 170 8.91 1.88 4.38
N ALA A 171 8.66 1.74 3.08
CA ALA A 171 9.54 1.11 2.09
C ALA A 171 9.93 -0.36 2.38
N GLU A 172 9.29 -1.00 3.34
CA GLU A 172 9.43 -2.44 3.59
C GLU A 172 8.84 -3.23 2.42
N ILE A 173 9.61 -4.21 1.94
CA ILE A 173 9.18 -5.14 0.88
C ILE A 173 8.70 -6.43 1.54
N ARG A 174 7.51 -6.89 1.19
CA ARG A 174 6.94 -8.15 1.64
C ARG A 174 6.56 -9.03 0.46
N ARG A 175 6.87 -10.32 0.56
CA ARG A 175 6.47 -11.33 -0.42
C ARG A 175 5.15 -11.97 0.00
N PHE A 176 4.29 -12.23 -1.00
CA PHE A 176 3.05 -12.99 -0.86
C PHE A 176 3.07 -14.15 -1.85
N ASP A 177 2.88 -15.37 -1.36
CA ASP A 177 2.84 -16.61 -2.14
C ASP A 177 1.39 -17.08 -2.33
N PHE A 178 1.07 -17.68 -3.50
CA PHE A 178 -0.26 -18.22 -3.85
C PHE A 178 -0.19 -19.40 -4.81
#